data_76e51b21d8f202ea9e3823cb72b33ac2
#
_entry.id   76e51b21d8f202ea9e3823cb72b33ac2
#
_cell.length_a   1.000
_cell.length_b   1.000
_cell.length_c   1.000
_cell.angle_alpha   90.00
_cell.angle_beta   90.00
_cell.angle_gamma   90.00
#
_symmetry.space_group_name_H-M   'P 1'
#
loop_
_entity.id
_entity.type
_entity.pdbx_description
1 polymer ?
#
loop_
_entity_poly.entity_id
_entity_poly.type
_entity_poly.pdbx_seq_one_letter_code
_entity_poly.pdbx_strand_id
1 'polypeptide(L)'
;YSRGEDDSPVEESDEIKSVGEQETFEKDTSELPLISERLGALAAGVHASFLRDGFGGFRTVVLTVRFSDFETKSRSHTLSAPTASADVLRFEAMKLLLPFFDARENPARKNIRLIGVRVEKLS
;
A
#
# COMPACT_ATOMS: atom_id res chain seq x y z
N TYR A 1 -16.57 10.79 11.12
CA TYR A 1 -16.81 11.07 10.30
C TYR A 1 -16.96 11.18 10.21
N SER A 2 -17.01 10.91 10.69
CA SER A 2 -17.40 11.14 10.06
C SER A 2 -17.61 11.23 9.70
N ARG A 3 -17.95 11.00 10.02
CA ARG A 3 -18.45 11.17 9.27
C ARG A 3 -18.77 11.06 8.81
N GLY A 4 -18.94 11.04 9.23
CA GLY A 4 -19.46 10.99 8.50
C GLY A 4 -19.86 10.78 8.07
N GLU A 5 -20.23 10.58 8.04
CA GLU A 5 -20.82 10.52 7.46
C GLU A 5 -21.21 10.30 6.89
N ASP A 6 -21.50 10.15 7.09
CA ASP A 6 -22.04 9.90 6.42
C ASP A 6 -22.43 9.58 5.80
N ASP A 7 -22.66 9.30 5.94
CA ASP A 7 -23.08 8.88 5.24
C ASP A 7 -23.45 8.34 4.61
N SER A 8 -23.74 7.95 4.71
CA SER A 8 -24.10 7.34 4.09
C SER A 8 -24.46 6.71 3.46
N PRO A 9 -24.80 6.42 3.43
CA PRO A 9 -25.15 5.67 2.91
C PRO A 9 -25.17 4.90 2.19
N VAL A 10 -25.25 4.77 2.30
CA VAL A 10 -25.19 4.16 1.75
C VAL A 10 -24.78 3.44 1.27
N GLU A 11 -24.68 3.20 1.48
CA GLU A 11 -24.31 2.67 1.11
C GLU A 11 -23.70 2.04 0.82
N GLU A 12 -23.69 1.76 1.01
CA GLU A 12 -23.20 1.21 0.66
C GLU A 12 -22.41 0.52 0.66
N SER A 13 -22.56 0.38 1.26
CA SER A 13 -21.86 -0.50 1.44
C SER A 13 -20.93 -1.14 0.68
N ASP A 14 -20.96 -1.28 0.16
CA ASP A 14 -20.16 -1.88 -0.65
C ASP A 14 -19.03 -1.23 -0.95
N GLU A 15 -19.06 -0.48 -0.43
CA GLU A 15 -18.20 0.07 -0.73
C GLU A 15 -16.90 -0.14 -0.36
N ILE A 16 -16.59 -0.80 0.54
CA ILE A 16 -15.22 -0.99 0.85
C ILE A 16 -14.69 -2.12 0.06
N LYS A 17 -14.04 -1.82 -1.02
CA LYS A 17 -13.42 -2.84 -1.83
C LYS A 17 -11.94 -2.54 -1.85
N SER A 18 -11.27 -2.95 -0.78
CA SER A 18 -9.82 -2.82 -0.67
C SER A 18 -9.30 -3.99 0.13
N VAL A 19 -8.05 -4.35 -0.16
CA VAL A 19 -7.33 -5.39 0.58
C VAL A 19 -5.95 -4.84 0.85
N GLY A 20 -5.49 -4.94 2.10
CA GLY A 20 -4.19 -4.40 2.44
C GLY A 20 -3.57 -5.07 3.64
N GLU A 21 -2.26 -4.92 3.77
CA GLU A 21 -1.49 -5.41 4.90
C GLU A 21 -0.38 -4.42 5.19
N GLN A 22 0.11 -4.43 6.41
CA GLN A 22 1.20 -3.55 6.79
C GLN A 22 2.11 -4.27 7.77
N GLU A 23 3.36 -3.79 7.86
CA GLU A 23 4.35 -4.35 8.76
C GLU A 23 5.12 -3.23 9.42
N THR A 24 5.27 -3.31 10.75
CA THR A 24 6.12 -2.41 11.51
C THR A 24 7.47 -3.09 11.74
N PHE A 25 8.56 -2.39 11.44
CA PHE A 25 9.89 -2.94 11.66
C PHE A 25 10.23 -2.89 13.15
N GLU A 26 10.92 -3.91 13.64
CA GLU A 26 11.38 -3.91 15.03
C GLU A 26 12.30 -2.75 15.32
N LYS A 27 13.16 -2.43 14.35
CA LYS A 27 14.02 -1.25 14.43
C LYS A 27 13.78 -0.40 13.21
N ASP A 28 13.68 0.90 13.41
CA ASP A 28 13.57 1.81 12.29
C ASP A 28 14.77 1.62 11.38
N THR A 29 14.55 1.63 10.07
CA THR A 29 15.61 1.30 9.12
C THR A 29 15.49 2.15 7.87
N SER A 30 16.61 2.35 7.19
CA SER A 30 16.64 2.97 5.87
C SER A 30 17.31 2.05 4.85
N GLU A 31 17.43 0.76 5.16
CA GLU A 31 18.13 -0.19 4.29
C GLU A 31 17.18 -0.68 3.20
N LEU A 32 17.45 -0.23 1.99
CA LEU A 32 16.58 -0.57 0.86
C LEU A 32 16.43 -2.09 0.65
N PRO A 33 17.50 -2.91 0.72
CA PRO A 33 17.33 -4.35 0.52
C PRO A 33 16.35 -4.98 1.51
N LEU A 34 16.42 -4.58 2.78
CA LEU A 34 15.53 -5.11 3.80
C LEU A 34 14.10 -4.66 3.56
N ILE A 35 13.93 -3.37 3.30
CA ILE A 35 12.60 -2.81 3.12
C ILE A 35 11.96 -3.35 1.85
N SER A 36 12.72 -3.51 0.77
CA SER A 36 12.18 -4.04 -0.47
C SER A 36 11.80 -5.52 -0.33
N GLU A 37 12.56 -6.28 0.46
CA GLU A 37 12.20 -7.67 0.72
C GLU A 37 10.88 -7.76 1.48
N ARG A 38 10.71 -6.92 2.48
CA ARG A 38 9.46 -6.90 3.25
C ARG A 38 8.30 -6.42 2.42
N LEU A 39 8.55 -5.44 1.54
CA LEU A 39 7.51 -4.96 0.64
C LEU A 39 7.04 -6.09 -0.28
N GLY A 40 7.97 -6.89 -0.81
CA GLY A 40 7.61 -8.03 -1.64
C GLY A 40 6.76 -9.03 -0.88
N ALA A 41 7.10 -9.30 0.39
CA ALA A 41 6.32 -10.20 1.22
C ALA A 41 4.92 -9.66 1.47
N LEU A 42 4.80 -8.36 1.73
CA LEU A 42 3.49 -7.73 1.92
C LEU A 42 2.65 -7.81 0.65
N ALA A 43 3.28 -7.53 -0.49
CA ALA A 43 2.56 -7.60 -1.77
C ALA A 43 2.05 -9.02 -2.02
N ALA A 44 2.86 -10.03 -1.71
CA ALA A 44 2.42 -11.41 -1.85
C ALA A 44 1.24 -11.73 -0.94
N GLY A 45 1.28 -11.23 0.30
CA GLY A 45 0.19 -11.42 1.24
C GLY A 45 -1.10 -10.74 0.79
N VAL A 46 -0.97 -9.52 0.29
CA VAL A 46 -2.12 -8.79 -0.25
C VAL A 46 -2.71 -9.51 -1.43
N HIS A 47 -1.86 -10.01 -2.32
CA HIS A 47 -2.33 -10.75 -3.50
C HIS A 47 -3.06 -12.03 -3.08
N ALA A 48 -2.54 -12.76 -2.09
CA ALA A 48 -3.19 -13.97 -1.61
C ALA A 48 -4.56 -13.66 -1.00
N SER A 49 -4.64 -12.58 -0.21
CA SER A 49 -5.92 -12.18 0.38
C SER A 49 -6.91 -11.73 -0.69
N PHE A 50 -6.42 -11.00 -1.68
CA PHE A 50 -7.23 -10.55 -2.80
C PHE A 50 -7.86 -11.73 -3.54
N LEU A 51 -7.07 -12.76 -3.82
CA LEU A 51 -7.60 -13.96 -4.49
C LEU A 51 -8.57 -14.70 -3.59
N ARG A 52 -8.26 -14.82 -2.30
CA ARG A 52 -9.12 -15.53 -1.36
C ARG A 52 -10.49 -14.86 -1.22
N ASP A 53 -10.50 -13.53 -1.33
CA ASP A 53 -11.75 -12.78 -1.22
C ASP A 53 -12.57 -12.81 -2.51
N GLY A 54 -12.07 -13.46 -3.55
CA GLY A 54 -12.85 -13.72 -4.76
C GLY A 54 -12.83 -12.61 -5.79
N PHE A 55 -11.94 -11.64 -5.65
CA PHE A 55 -11.85 -10.56 -6.63
C PHE A 55 -11.09 -11.00 -7.87
N GLY A 56 -11.47 -10.45 -9.01
CA GLY A 56 -10.83 -10.78 -10.28
C GLY A 56 -9.76 -9.81 -10.72
N GLY A 57 -9.76 -8.58 -10.19
CA GLY A 57 -8.76 -7.60 -10.58
C GLY A 57 -8.73 -6.41 -9.66
N PHE A 58 -7.64 -5.66 -9.71
CA PHE A 58 -7.50 -4.40 -8.98
C PHE A 58 -6.91 -3.36 -9.92
N ARG A 59 -7.14 -2.09 -9.63
CA ARG A 59 -6.59 -1.01 -10.46
C ARG A 59 -5.70 -0.06 -9.69
N THR A 60 -5.92 0.12 -8.39
CA THR A 60 -5.16 1.10 -7.61
C THR A 60 -4.26 0.38 -6.61
N VAL A 61 -2.99 0.75 -6.62
CA VAL A 61 -2.01 0.27 -5.63
C VAL A 61 -1.66 1.44 -4.74
N VAL A 62 -1.74 1.24 -3.43
CA VAL A 62 -1.45 2.27 -2.45
C VAL A 62 -0.29 1.81 -1.58
N LEU A 63 0.69 2.68 -1.43
CA LEU A 63 1.81 2.46 -0.51
C LEU A 63 1.70 3.45 0.63
N THR A 64 1.85 2.95 1.85
CA THR A 64 1.90 3.79 3.05
C THR A 64 3.25 3.61 3.69
N VAL A 65 3.88 4.72 4.08
CA VAL A 65 5.18 4.72 4.75
C VAL A 65 5.05 5.59 5.99
N ARG A 66 5.45 5.04 7.15
CA ARG A 66 5.54 5.82 8.38
C ARG A 66 7.01 5.92 8.76
N PHE A 67 7.46 7.13 9.01
CA PHE A 67 8.84 7.39 9.39
C PHE A 67 9.03 7.25 10.90
N SER A 68 10.30 7.27 11.31
CA SER A 68 10.66 7.11 12.72
C SER A 68 10.08 8.21 13.61
N ASP A 69 9.77 9.38 13.06
CA ASP A 69 9.13 10.46 13.81
C ASP A 69 7.61 10.38 13.77
N PHE A 70 7.07 9.25 13.31
CA PHE A 70 5.65 8.98 13.20
C PHE A 70 4.92 9.77 12.13
N GLU A 71 5.63 10.49 11.29
CA GLU A 71 5.02 11.11 10.12
C GLU A 71 4.63 10.02 9.13
N THR A 72 3.41 10.06 8.62
CA THR A 72 2.91 9.06 7.68
C THR A 72 2.64 9.71 6.34
N LYS A 73 3.11 9.07 5.27
CA LYS A 73 2.82 9.49 3.91
C LYS A 73 2.26 8.32 3.13
N SER A 74 1.28 8.60 2.27
CA SER A 74 0.71 7.58 1.39
C SER A 74 0.83 8.05 -0.05
N ARG A 75 1.10 7.10 -0.94
CA ARG A 75 1.18 7.37 -2.37
C ARG A 75 0.44 6.27 -3.09
N SER A 76 -0.18 6.61 -4.20
CA SER A 76 -0.97 5.64 -4.94
C SER A 76 -0.80 5.83 -6.43
N HIS A 77 -1.09 4.76 -7.16
CA HIS A 77 -1.10 4.79 -8.61
C HIS A 77 -2.28 3.96 -9.09
N THR A 78 -3.07 4.52 -9.99
CA THR A 78 -4.19 3.81 -10.59
C THR A 78 -3.81 3.37 -11.99
N LEU A 79 -3.95 2.07 -12.25
CA LEU A 79 -3.62 1.48 -13.54
C LEU A 79 -4.71 1.79 -14.57
N SER A 80 -4.34 1.74 -15.84
CA SER A 80 -5.30 2.00 -16.92
C SER A 80 -6.30 0.87 -17.06
N ALA A 81 -5.95 -0.35 -16.63
CA ALA A 81 -6.84 -1.51 -16.72
C ALA A 81 -6.64 -2.38 -15.49
N PRO A 82 -7.68 -3.12 -15.07
CA PRO A 82 -7.55 -4.02 -13.93
C PRO A 82 -6.55 -5.15 -14.21
N THR A 83 -5.91 -5.61 -13.16
CA THR A 83 -4.99 -6.73 -13.25
C THR A 83 -5.11 -7.58 -11.98
N ALA A 84 -4.77 -8.86 -12.10
CA ALA A 84 -4.70 -9.77 -10.96
C ALA A 84 -3.29 -10.32 -10.78
N SER A 85 -2.30 -9.71 -11.41
CA SER A 85 -0.93 -10.20 -11.42
C SER A 85 -0.20 -9.81 -10.14
N ALA A 86 0.39 -10.77 -9.45
CA ALA A 86 1.22 -10.51 -8.28
C ALA A 86 2.47 -9.73 -8.67
N ASP A 87 3.04 -10.01 -9.83
CA ASP A 87 4.24 -9.33 -10.30
C ASP A 87 3.96 -7.86 -10.54
N VAL A 88 2.80 -7.54 -11.12
CA VAL A 88 2.43 -6.14 -11.36
C VAL A 88 2.24 -5.43 -10.02
N LEU A 89 1.58 -6.08 -9.06
CA LEU A 89 1.37 -5.48 -7.75
C LEU A 89 2.71 -5.15 -7.09
N ARG A 90 3.64 -6.10 -7.08
CA ARG A 90 4.95 -5.87 -6.48
C ARG A 90 5.71 -4.77 -7.20
N PHE A 91 5.66 -4.76 -8.53
CA PHE A 91 6.36 -3.76 -9.33
C PHE A 91 5.82 -2.36 -9.06
N GLU A 92 4.49 -2.21 -9.03
CA GLU A 92 3.89 -0.90 -8.79
C GLU A 92 4.16 -0.42 -7.37
N ALA A 93 4.09 -1.32 -6.39
CA ALA A 93 4.40 -0.95 -5.00
C ALA A 93 5.85 -0.50 -4.89
N MET A 94 6.77 -1.19 -5.57
CA MET A 94 8.18 -0.83 -5.55
C MET A 94 8.42 0.54 -6.17
N LYS A 95 7.74 0.84 -7.28
CA LYS A 95 7.86 2.15 -7.91
C LYS A 95 7.41 3.26 -6.97
N LEU A 96 6.40 3.01 -6.16
CA LEU A 96 5.93 3.99 -5.19
C LEU A 96 6.90 4.12 -4.02
N LEU A 97 7.61 3.04 -3.68
CA LEU A 97 8.54 3.04 -2.55
C LEU A 97 9.83 3.78 -2.86
N LEU A 98 10.37 3.64 -4.07
CA LEU A 98 11.70 4.15 -4.39
C LEU A 98 11.89 5.63 -4.08
N PRO A 99 10.92 6.53 -4.34
CA PRO A 99 11.11 7.95 -3.99
C PRO A 99 11.35 8.21 -2.52
N PHE A 100 10.98 7.27 -1.63
CA PHE A 100 11.22 7.43 -0.20
C PHE A 100 12.68 7.18 0.18
N PHE A 101 13.51 6.74 -0.77
CA PHE A 101 14.93 6.54 -0.54
C PHE A 101 15.76 7.68 -1.15
N ASP A 102 15.11 8.75 -1.63
CA ASP A 102 15.79 9.92 -2.13
C ASP A 102 15.04 11.18 -1.70
N ALA A 103 15.48 12.32 -2.17
CA ALA A 103 14.94 13.59 -1.72
C ALA A 103 13.53 13.88 -2.23
N ARG A 104 12.99 13.06 -3.14
CA ARG A 104 11.64 13.31 -3.65
C ARG A 104 10.58 13.17 -2.57
N GLU A 105 10.68 12.12 -1.74
CA GLU A 105 9.68 11.89 -0.69
C GLU A 105 10.30 11.85 0.71
N ASN A 106 11.63 11.88 0.81
CA ASN A 106 12.29 11.78 2.11
C ASN A 106 13.53 12.68 2.12
N PRO A 107 13.34 14.01 1.98
CA PRO A 107 14.49 14.92 1.92
C PRO A 107 15.29 14.94 3.21
N ALA A 108 14.68 14.62 4.34
CA ALA A 108 15.37 14.59 5.62
C ALA A 108 16.06 13.26 5.90
N ARG A 109 15.95 12.29 4.97
CA ARG A 109 16.55 10.96 5.08
C ARG A 109 16.19 10.28 6.39
N LYS A 110 14.91 10.35 6.75
CA LYS A 110 14.41 9.70 7.96
C LYS A 110 14.40 8.20 7.78
N ASN A 111 14.57 7.48 8.89
CA ASN A 111 14.38 6.04 8.86
C ASN A 111 12.90 5.71 8.74
N ILE A 112 12.62 4.51 8.23
CA ILE A 112 11.26 4.03 8.02
C ILE A 112 10.89 3.08 9.14
N ARG A 113 9.72 3.29 9.71
CA ARG A 113 9.23 2.49 10.82
C ARG A 113 8.19 1.46 10.38
N LEU A 114 7.39 1.80 9.36
CA LEU A 114 6.29 0.95 8.93
C LEU A 114 6.11 1.11 7.42
N ILE A 115 5.79 0.00 6.75
CA ILE A 115 5.33 0.05 5.37
C ILE A 115 4.00 -0.70 5.26
N GLY A 116 3.16 -0.27 4.34
CA GLY A 116 1.88 -0.91 4.07
C GLY A 116 1.59 -0.92 2.59
N VAL A 117 0.93 -1.98 2.14
CA VAL A 117 0.51 -2.12 0.75
C VAL A 117 -1.00 -2.40 0.74
N ARG A 118 -1.71 -1.71 -0.13
CA ARG A 118 -3.15 -1.93 -0.28
C ARG A 118 -3.51 -1.84 -1.75
N VAL A 119 -4.50 -2.62 -2.16
CA VAL A 119 -5.08 -2.51 -3.49
C VAL A 119 -6.52 -2.05 -3.35
N GLU A 120 -6.96 -1.23 -4.30
CA GLU A 120 -8.30 -0.67 -4.30
C GLU A 120 -8.88 -0.78 -5.70
N LYS A 121 -10.15 -0.37 -5.85
CA LYS A 121 -10.89 -0.46 -7.10
C LYS A 121 -10.91 -1.90 -7.59
N LEU A 122 -11.36 -2.76 -6.68
CA LEU A 122 -11.43 -4.20 -6.95
C LEU A 122 -12.64 -4.53 -7.81
N SER A 123 -12.52 -5.58 -8.59
CA SER A 123 -13.62 -6.00 -9.45
C SER A 123 -13.82 -7.52 -9.43
#